data_06afc47c7d99b76b1a759b3f86877c40
#
_entry.id   06afc47c7d99b76b1a759b3f86877c40
#
_cell.length_a   1.000
_cell.length_b   1.000
_cell.length_c   1.000
_cell.angle_alpha   90.00
_cell.angle_beta   90.00
_cell.angle_gamma   90.00
#
_symmetry.space_group_name_H-M   'P 1'
#
loop_
_entity.id
_entity.type
_entity.pdbx_description
1 polymer ?
#
loop_
_entity_poly.entity_id
_entity_poly.type
_entity_poly.pdbx_seq_one_letter_code
_entity_poly.pdbx_strand_id
1 'polypeptide(L)'
;MTERGSGPPVLITDSCCDLPLQLVEDLGVEMLHLRFRIGDEEHIDDLGVTTSHAAFYELVREGAAPTTSAIPVVEYVRAFAAAAEQGRPALMLGLSSALSSTYESALIARDMVMADDPGADIRVIDSNSASIALGSLVFDAAGVIERGAGIGELVEWALDARDRTNGYFTLESLEHLRRGGRISDAVAFAGAMLDVRPVLRIDGSGRLVFVGQARGRRKSMKALVETAAQRAEAPGGQTAFVAHGASAEDAESLKALLLDRLGFRDVVVTEIGPVIGSHVGPGMLAVAFSGARR
;
A
#
# COMPACT_ATOMS: atom_id res chain seq x y z
N MET A 1 -4.20 -37.80 -12.24
CA MET A 1 -4.27 -36.41 -12.72
C MET A 1 -4.95 -35.65 -11.61
N THR A 2 -4.20 -34.96 -10.77
CA THR A 2 -4.76 -34.01 -9.81
C THR A 2 -5.43 -32.89 -10.59
N GLU A 3 -6.69 -32.58 -10.27
CA GLU A 3 -7.40 -31.45 -10.89
C GLU A 3 -6.59 -30.17 -10.63
N ARG A 4 -5.95 -29.63 -11.66
CA ARG A 4 -5.27 -28.33 -11.59
C ARG A 4 -6.31 -27.27 -11.27
N GLY A 5 -6.02 -26.40 -10.29
CA GLY A 5 -6.91 -25.31 -9.90
C GLY A 5 -7.84 -25.59 -8.72
N SER A 6 -7.67 -26.71 -8.00
CA SER A 6 -8.58 -27.10 -6.90
C SER A 6 -8.23 -26.48 -5.54
N GLY A 7 -7.08 -25.83 -5.38
CA GLY A 7 -6.69 -25.16 -4.14
C GLY A 7 -7.17 -23.70 -4.06
N PRO A 8 -7.19 -23.10 -2.84
CA PRO A 8 -7.48 -21.69 -2.70
C PRO A 8 -6.44 -20.86 -3.46
N PRO A 9 -6.82 -19.70 -4.03
CA PRO A 9 -5.89 -18.81 -4.73
C PRO A 9 -4.71 -18.41 -3.83
N VAL A 10 -3.51 -18.30 -4.43
CA VAL A 10 -2.36 -17.64 -3.78
C VAL A 10 -2.52 -16.14 -3.93
N LEU A 11 -2.58 -15.42 -2.81
CA LEU A 11 -2.58 -13.97 -2.82
C LEU A 11 -1.14 -13.46 -2.73
N ILE A 12 -0.72 -12.68 -3.70
CA ILE A 12 0.61 -12.10 -3.82
C ILE A 12 0.49 -10.58 -3.78
N THR A 13 1.38 -9.93 -3.06
CA THR A 13 1.47 -8.46 -3.02
C THR A 13 2.92 -8.01 -2.96
N ASP A 14 3.15 -6.71 -2.82
CA ASP A 14 4.48 -6.13 -2.66
C ASP A 14 4.62 -5.33 -1.36
N SER A 15 5.87 -5.11 -0.92
CA SER A 15 6.19 -4.46 0.35
C SER A 15 5.63 -3.04 0.50
N CYS A 16 5.22 -2.40 -0.61
CA CYS A 16 4.52 -1.12 -0.54
C CYS A 16 3.08 -1.22 -0.03
N CYS A 17 2.63 -2.38 0.45
CA CYS A 17 1.35 -2.50 1.16
C CYS A 17 1.43 -2.00 2.61
N ASP A 18 2.64 -1.88 3.18
CA ASP A 18 2.91 -1.41 4.55
C ASP A 18 2.09 -2.11 5.65
N LEU A 19 1.67 -3.36 5.41
CA LEU A 19 1.04 -4.17 6.45
C LEU A 19 2.08 -4.60 7.49
N PRO A 20 1.71 -4.73 8.77
CA PRO A 20 2.59 -5.34 9.77
C PRO A 20 3.03 -6.75 9.35
N LEU A 21 4.31 -7.09 9.52
CA LEU A 21 4.86 -8.41 9.15
C LEU A 21 4.03 -9.56 9.70
N GLN A 22 3.69 -9.52 10.99
CA GLN A 22 2.88 -10.56 11.62
C GLN A 22 1.52 -10.73 10.95
N LEU A 23 0.88 -9.62 10.53
CA LEU A 23 -0.40 -9.69 9.83
C LEU A 23 -0.26 -10.32 8.44
N VAL A 24 0.82 -10.04 7.72
CA VAL A 24 1.12 -10.67 6.42
C VAL A 24 1.28 -12.18 6.57
N GLU A 25 2.01 -12.62 7.60
CA GLU A 25 2.20 -14.03 7.93
C GLU A 25 0.88 -14.71 8.33
N ASP A 26 0.08 -14.08 9.19
CA ASP A 26 -1.21 -14.60 9.65
C ASP A 26 -2.21 -14.75 8.50
N LEU A 27 -2.17 -13.85 7.52
CA LEU A 27 -3.02 -13.89 6.33
C LEU A 27 -2.52 -14.87 5.25
N GLY A 28 -1.31 -15.40 5.37
CA GLY A 28 -0.71 -16.30 4.38
C GLY A 28 -0.49 -15.63 3.02
N VAL A 29 -0.22 -14.33 3.01
CA VAL A 29 0.03 -13.54 1.78
C VAL A 29 1.49 -13.67 1.38
N GLU A 30 1.76 -14.00 0.12
CA GLU A 30 3.11 -14.00 -0.43
C GLU A 30 3.56 -12.58 -0.73
N MET A 31 4.68 -12.18 -0.11
CA MET A 31 5.22 -10.83 -0.19
C MET A 31 6.43 -10.76 -1.12
N LEU A 32 6.36 -9.86 -2.11
CA LEU A 32 7.51 -9.50 -2.93
C LEU A 32 8.07 -8.14 -2.47
N HIS A 33 9.40 -8.04 -2.44
CA HIS A 33 10.07 -6.93 -1.81
C HIS A 33 10.65 -5.96 -2.84
N LEU A 34 10.22 -4.67 -2.75
CA LEU A 34 10.92 -3.59 -3.43
C LEU A 34 12.28 -3.33 -2.75
N ARG A 35 13.10 -2.53 -3.39
CA ARG A 35 14.41 -2.18 -2.88
C ARG A 35 14.55 -0.67 -2.72
N PHE A 36 15.40 -0.28 -1.80
CA PHE A 36 15.80 1.11 -1.61
C PHE A 36 17.32 1.20 -1.47
N ARG A 37 17.87 2.38 -1.77
CA ARG A 37 19.30 2.65 -1.71
C ARG A 37 19.56 3.89 -0.88
N ILE A 38 20.52 3.82 0.03
CA ILE A 38 21.03 4.93 0.80
C ILE A 38 22.53 5.07 0.50
N GLY A 39 22.93 6.17 -0.12
CA GLY A 39 24.30 6.30 -0.65
C GLY A 39 24.56 5.20 -1.69
N ASP A 40 25.62 4.42 -1.46
CA ASP A 40 26.01 3.31 -2.35
C ASP A 40 25.42 1.93 -1.93
N GLU A 41 24.75 1.88 -0.79
CA GLU A 41 24.22 0.63 -0.22
C GLU A 41 22.77 0.38 -0.67
N GLU A 42 22.53 -0.82 -1.23
CA GLU A 42 21.19 -1.29 -1.58
C GLU A 42 20.64 -2.19 -0.49
N HIS A 43 19.39 -1.97 -0.13
CA HIS A 43 18.65 -2.69 0.89
C HIS A 43 17.33 -3.22 0.34
N ILE A 44 16.80 -4.25 1.00
CA ILE A 44 15.47 -4.81 0.70
C ILE A 44 14.47 -4.21 1.69
N ASP A 45 13.30 -3.82 1.20
CA ASP A 45 12.17 -3.44 2.05
C ASP A 45 11.41 -4.69 2.48
N ASP A 46 11.88 -5.32 3.55
CA ASP A 46 11.37 -6.57 4.11
C ASP A 46 10.54 -6.36 5.37
N LEU A 47 9.79 -5.26 5.42
CA LEU A 47 8.93 -4.88 6.54
C LEU A 47 9.68 -4.73 7.88
N GLY A 48 10.93 -4.30 7.81
CA GLY A 48 11.76 -3.98 8.99
C GLY A 48 12.57 -5.13 9.57
N VAL A 49 12.66 -6.27 8.88
CA VAL A 49 13.44 -7.44 9.36
C VAL A 49 14.94 -7.18 9.30
N THR A 50 15.48 -6.76 8.15
CA THR A 50 16.91 -6.49 7.99
C THR A 50 17.28 -5.04 8.34
N THR A 51 16.44 -4.10 7.94
CA THR A 51 16.62 -2.67 8.26
C THR A 51 15.38 -2.18 9.00
N SER A 52 15.52 -1.91 10.30
CA SER A 52 14.38 -1.42 11.09
C SER A 52 13.89 -0.06 10.55
N HIS A 53 12.58 0.15 10.57
CA HIS A 53 11.99 1.42 10.14
C HIS A 53 12.58 2.60 10.96
N ALA A 54 12.81 2.42 12.25
CA ALA A 54 13.41 3.44 13.10
C ALA A 54 14.81 3.87 12.60
N ALA A 55 15.68 2.91 12.27
CA ALA A 55 17.01 3.20 11.71
C ALA A 55 16.93 3.93 10.37
N PHE A 56 16.01 3.50 9.49
CA PHE A 56 15.76 4.19 8.22
C PHE A 56 15.35 5.66 8.42
N TYR A 57 14.37 5.92 9.28
CA TYR A 57 13.89 7.28 9.53
C TYR A 57 14.91 8.17 10.24
N GLU A 58 15.80 7.60 11.05
CA GLU A 58 16.92 8.34 11.65
C GLU A 58 17.86 8.86 10.56
N LEU A 59 18.30 7.98 9.65
CA LEU A 59 19.14 8.38 8.51
C LEU A 59 18.47 9.46 7.63
N VAL A 60 17.17 9.34 7.37
CA VAL A 60 16.43 10.36 6.62
C VAL A 60 16.41 11.71 7.35
N ARG A 61 16.24 11.72 8.68
CA ARG A 61 16.32 12.95 9.49
C ARG A 61 17.71 13.58 9.51
N GLU A 62 18.75 12.75 9.42
CA GLU A 62 20.14 13.19 9.28
C GLU A 62 20.48 13.72 7.88
N GLY A 63 19.54 13.67 6.96
CA GLY A 63 19.67 14.23 5.61
C GLY A 63 19.94 13.21 4.51
N ALA A 64 19.87 11.91 4.80
CA ALA A 64 19.94 10.90 3.74
C ALA A 64 18.82 11.12 2.71
N ALA A 65 19.14 10.88 1.44
CA ALA A 65 18.24 11.02 0.32
C ALA A 65 18.06 9.66 -0.38
N PRO A 66 17.27 8.75 0.21
CA PRO A 66 17.12 7.41 -0.35
C PRO A 66 16.43 7.46 -1.71
N THR A 67 16.75 6.48 -2.56
CA THR A 67 16.10 6.21 -3.84
C THR A 67 15.52 4.80 -3.83
N THR A 68 14.56 4.53 -4.70
CA THR A 68 13.86 3.24 -4.74
C THR A 68 13.91 2.61 -6.11
N SER A 69 13.86 1.29 -6.18
CA SER A 69 13.80 0.51 -7.42
C SER A 69 12.63 -0.47 -7.40
N ALA A 70 12.09 -0.72 -8.60
CA ALA A 70 11.01 -1.67 -8.81
C ALA A 70 11.49 -3.12 -8.57
N ILE A 71 10.54 -4.02 -8.33
CA ILE A 71 10.81 -5.46 -8.23
C ILE A 71 11.21 -5.96 -9.63
N PRO A 72 12.34 -6.69 -9.74
CA PRO A 72 12.76 -7.28 -11.00
C PRO A 72 11.77 -8.35 -11.49
N VAL A 73 11.61 -8.48 -12.82
CA VAL A 73 10.74 -9.49 -13.45
C VAL A 73 11.01 -10.90 -12.94
N VAL A 74 12.28 -11.25 -12.70
CA VAL A 74 12.67 -12.59 -12.24
C VAL A 74 12.08 -12.97 -10.87
N GLU A 75 11.86 -12.00 -9.98
CA GLU A 75 11.23 -12.27 -8.67
C GLU A 75 9.75 -12.64 -8.84
N TYR A 76 9.03 -11.93 -9.73
CA TYR A 76 7.66 -12.30 -10.08
C TYR A 76 7.57 -13.64 -10.78
N VAL A 77 8.50 -13.94 -11.71
CA VAL A 77 8.53 -15.26 -12.38
C VAL A 77 8.66 -16.38 -11.34
N ARG A 78 9.52 -16.24 -10.33
CA ARG A 78 9.69 -17.23 -9.27
C ARG A 78 8.40 -17.44 -8.47
N ALA A 79 7.73 -16.37 -8.04
CA ALA A 79 6.51 -16.44 -7.26
C ALA A 79 5.37 -17.07 -8.08
N PHE A 80 5.18 -16.64 -9.33
CA PHE A 80 4.13 -17.15 -10.19
C PHE A 80 4.37 -18.62 -10.60
N ALA A 81 5.61 -18.99 -10.91
CA ALA A 81 5.96 -20.37 -11.20
C ALA A 81 5.72 -21.30 -9.99
N ALA A 82 6.07 -20.84 -8.78
CA ALA A 82 5.83 -21.60 -7.56
C ALA A 82 4.32 -21.85 -7.31
N ALA A 83 3.45 -20.88 -7.60
CA ALA A 83 2.00 -21.07 -7.52
C ALA A 83 1.50 -22.06 -8.59
N ALA A 84 1.99 -21.94 -9.83
CA ALA A 84 1.66 -22.84 -10.94
C ALA A 84 2.11 -24.28 -10.69
N GLU A 85 3.31 -24.50 -10.16
CA GLU A 85 3.84 -25.80 -9.76
C GLU A 85 2.98 -26.49 -8.69
N GLN A 86 2.38 -25.72 -7.79
CA GLN A 86 1.42 -26.20 -6.78
C GLN A 86 0.02 -26.47 -7.39
N GLY A 87 -0.19 -26.14 -8.67
CA GLY A 87 -1.50 -26.24 -9.32
C GLY A 87 -2.53 -25.24 -8.75
N ARG A 88 -2.10 -24.15 -8.13
CA ARG A 88 -2.94 -23.14 -7.51
C ARG A 88 -3.03 -21.89 -8.40
N PRO A 89 -4.22 -21.31 -8.58
CA PRO A 89 -4.33 -20.00 -9.22
C PRO A 89 -3.70 -18.93 -8.34
N ALA A 90 -3.20 -17.84 -8.94
CA ALA A 90 -2.57 -16.74 -8.22
C ALA A 90 -3.20 -15.40 -8.59
N LEU A 91 -3.42 -14.54 -7.57
CA LEU A 91 -3.76 -13.13 -7.75
C LEU A 91 -2.63 -12.25 -7.19
N MET A 92 -2.04 -11.43 -8.07
CA MET A 92 -1.15 -10.34 -7.67
C MET A 92 -1.94 -9.05 -7.56
N LEU A 93 -1.98 -8.46 -6.35
CA LEU A 93 -2.44 -7.10 -6.08
C LEU A 93 -1.21 -6.23 -5.81
N GLY A 94 -0.83 -5.39 -6.76
CA GLY A 94 0.40 -4.64 -6.69
C GLY A 94 0.23 -3.14 -6.54
N LEU A 95 1.32 -2.48 -6.17
CA LEU A 95 1.48 -1.02 -6.15
C LEU A 95 1.00 -0.41 -7.47
N SER A 96 0.33 0.75 -7.38
CA SER A 96 -0.20 1.49 -8.53
C SER A 96 0.83 1.67 -9.66
N SER A 97 0.43 1.34 -10.88
CA SER A 97 1.21 1.56 -12.11
C SER A 97 1.53 3.04 -12.35
N ALA A 98 0.71 3.94 -11.82
CA ALA A 98 0.95 5.38 -11.89
C ALA A 98 2.12 5.86 -11.00
N LEU A 99 2.60 5.01 -10.06
CA LEU A 99 3.64 5.33 -9.09
C LEU A 99 4.94 4.54 -9.31
N SER A 100 4.86 3.35 -9.93
CA SER A 100 6.01 2.46 -10.12
C SER A 100 5.81 1.57 -11.34
N SER A 101 6.90 1.19 -12.01
CA SER A 101 6.91 0.17 -13.08
C SER A 101 6.83 -1.27 -12.56
N THR A 102 6.60 -1.46 -11.29
CA THR A 102 6.48 -2.77 -10.64
C THR A 102 5.32 -3.59 -11.25
N TYR A 103 4.20 -2.94 -11.57
CA TYR A 103 3.05 -3.55 -12.23
C TYR A 103 3.38 -4.11 -13.61
N GLU A 104 4.11 -3.35 -14.45
CA GLU A 104 4.56 -3.78 -15.76
C GLU A 104 5.49 -5.00 -15.68
N SER A 105 6.38 -5.03 -14.67
CA SER A 105 7.24 -6.20 -14.40
C SER A 105 6.42 -7.44 -14.08
N ALA A 106 5.35 -7.30 -13.30
CA ALA A 106 4.44 -8.41 -12.97
C ALA A 106 3.68 -8.93 -14.21
N LEU A 107 3.24 -8.04 -15.11
CA LEU A 107 2.59 -8.44 -16.35
C LEU A 107 3.52 -9.23 -17.27
N ILE A 108 4.78 -8.78 -17.44
CA ILE A 108 5.79 -9.49 -18.21
C ILE A 108 6.04 -10.88 -17.62
N ALA A 109 6.22 -10.98 -16.32
CA ALA A 109 6.45 -12.25 -15.63
C ALA A 109 5.27 -13.23 -15.78
N ARG A 110 4.04 -12.74 -15.65
CA ARG A 110 2.83 -13.52 -15.90
C ARG A 110 2.85 -14.14 -17.30
N ASP A 111 3.09 -13.31 -18.31
CA ASP A 111 3.09 -13.76 -19.70
C ASP A 111 4.19 -14.79 -19.98
N MET A 112 5.36 -14.63 -19.35
CA MET A 112 6.45 -15.63 -19.43
C MET A 112 6.03 -16.97 -18.80
N VAL A 113 5.49 -16.96 -17.58
CA VAL A 113 5.09 -18.20 -16.89
C VAL A 113 3.94 -18.89 -17.61
N MET A 114 2.94 -18.15 -18.09
CA MET A 114 1.81 -18.72 -18.83
C MET A 114 2.18 -19.23 -20.24
N ALA A 115 3.27 -18.72 -20.83
CA ALA A 115 3.83 -19.27 -22.08
C ALA A 115 4.53 -20.61 -21.83
N ASP A 116 5.23 -20.76 -20.71
CA ASP A 116 5.93 -21.98 -20.32
C ASP A 116 4.96 -23.05 -19.75
N ASP A 117 3.95 -22.65 -18.98
CA ASP A 117 2.86 -23.50 -18.49
C ASP A 117 1.48 -22.91 -18.86
N PRO A 118 0.90 -23.32 -20.00
CA PRO A 118 -0.44 -22.85 -20.42
C PRO A 118 -1.58 -23.22 -19.49
N GLY A 119 -1.35 -24.09 -18.51
CA GLY A 119 -2.31 -24.45 -17.47
C GLY A 119 -2.27 -23.54 -16.24
N ALA A 120 -1.30 -22.62 -16.14
CA ALA A 120 -1.20 -21.68 -15.05
C ALA A 120 -2.32 -20.60 -15.14
N ASP A 121 -2.99 -20.30 -14.03
CA ASP A 121 -3.99 -19.24 -13.92
C ASP A 121 -3.43 -18.11 -13.02
N ILE A 122 -2.81 -17.12 -13.64
CA ILE A 122 -2.17 -16.01 -12.96
C ILE A 122 -2.90 -14.73 -13.34
N ARG A 123 -3.40 -14.02 -12.34
CA ARG A 123 -4.08 -12.73 -12.47
C ARG A 123 -3.24 -11.63 -11.85
N VAL A 124 -3.08 -10.52 -12.55
CA VAL A 124 -2.36 -9.34 -12.08
C VAL A 124 -3.31 -8.15 -12.15
N ILE A 125 -3.55 -7.52 -11.01
CA ILE A 125 -4.43 -6.35 -10.89
C ILE A 125 -3.63 -5.16 -10.39
N ASP A 126 -3.69 -4.06 -11.13
CA ASP A 126 -3.28 -2.75 -10.64
C ASP A 126 -4.25 -2.31 -9.54
N SER A 127 -3.76 -2.18 -8.32
CA SER A 127 -4.60 -1.75 -7.21
C SER A 127 -5.05 -0.30 -7.31
N ASN A 128 -4.41 0.50 -8.16
CA ASN A 128 -4.52 1.96 -8.14
C ASN A 128 -4.29 2.53 -6.73
N SER A 129 -3.46 1.88 -5.94
CA SER A 129 -3.24 2.21 -4.52
C SER A 129 -1.77 2.05 -4.14
N ALA A 130 -1.41 2.54 -2.96
CA ALA A 130 -0.10 2.40 -2.34
C ALA A 130 -0.25 2.42 -0.82
N SER A 131 0.79 1.97 -0.11
CA SER A 131 0.84 1.97 1.33
C SER A 131 -0.37 1.21 1.92
N ILE A 132 -0.87 1.64 3.05
CA ILE A 132 -2.02 1.01 3.72
C ILE A 132 -3.31 1.00 2.91
N ALA A 133 -3.44 1.78 1.84
CA ALA A 133 -4.59 1.65 0.94
C ALA A 133 -4.46 0.36 0.10
N LEU A 134 -3.25 0.00 -0.36
CA LEU A 134 -2.98 -1.32 -0.92
C LEU A 134 -3.11 -2.39 0.18
N GLY A 135 -2.54 -2.14 1.36
CA GLY A 135 -2.61 -3.07 2.50
C GLY A 135 -4.06 -3.40 2.91
N SER A 136 -4.96 -2.42 2.97
CA SER A 136 -6.36 -2.67 3.29
C SER A 136 -7.06 -3.53 2.23
N LEU A 137 -6.75 -3.31 0.94
CA LEU A 137 -7.27 -4.13 -0.15
C LEU A 137 -6.75 -5.57 -0.07
N VAL A 138 -5.47 -5.76 0.26
CA VAL A 138 -4.86 -7.10 0.46
C VAL A 138 -5.48 -7.81 1.67
N PHE A 139 -5.67 -7.10 2.78
CA PHE A 139 -6.32 -7.63 3.98
C PHE A 139 -7.74 -8.14 3.69
N ASP A 140 -8.53 -7.32 3.01
CA ASP A 140 -9.90 -7.70 2.65
C ASP A 140 -9.93 -8.85 1.61
N ALA A 141 -8.98 -8.88 0.65
CA ALA A 141 -8.83 -9.97 -0.32
C ALA A 141 -8.53 -11.32 0.35
N ALA A 142 -7.65 -11.33 1.36
CA ALA A 142 -7.38 -12.53 2.15
C ALA A 142 -8.65 -13.05 2.84
N GLY A 143 -9.47 -12.16 3.40
CA GLY A 143 -10.76 -12.52 3.97
C GLY A 143 -11.76 -13.07 2.94
N VAL A 144 -11.69 -12.64 1.67
CA VAL A 144 -12.51 -13.21 0.57
C VAL A 144 -12.07 -14.64 0.27
N ILE A 145 -10.75 -14.89 0.23
CA ILE A 145 -10.20 -16.25 0.05
C ILE A 145 -10.58 -17.17 1.21
N GLU A 146 -10.48 -16.69 2.45
CA GLU A 146 -10.83 -17.45 3.66
C GLU A 146 -12.30 -17.91 3.64
N ARG A 147 -13.20 -17.11 3.04
CA ARG A 147 -14.60 -17.49 2.83
C ARG A 147 -14.83 -18.49 1.68
N GLY A 148 -13.77 -18.96 1.03
CA GLY A 148 -13.82 -19.99 0.00
C GLY A 148 -13.98 -19.48 -1.43
N ALA A 149 -13.76 -18.20 -1.70
CA ALA A 149 -13.84 -17.65 -3.05
C ALA A 149 -12.80 -18.26 -3.98
N GLY A 150 -13.21 -18.62 -5.19
CA GLY A 150 -12.32 -18.99 -6.28
C GLY A 150 -11.68 -17.76 -6.96
N ILE A 151 -10.71 -18.02 -7.85
CA ILE A 151 -9.95 -16.93 -8.50
C ILE A 151 -10.84 -15.96 -9.28
N GLY A 152 -11.88 -16.44 -9.98
CA GLY A 152 -12.80 -15.58 -10.73
C GLY A 152 -13.55 -14.60 -9.84
N GLU A 153 -14.15 -15.10 -8.76
CA GLU A 153 -14.87 -14.29 -7.77
C GLU A 153 -13.93 -13.28 -7.08
N LEU A 154 -12.71 -13.74 -6.71
CA LEU A 154 -11.71 -12.89 -6.10
C LEU A 154 -11.29 -11.73 -7.01
N VAL A 155 -11.11 -11.99 -8.33
CA VAL A 155 -10.78 -10.96 -9.33
C VAL A 155 -11.92 -9.94 -9.48
N GLU A 156 -13.16 -10.39 -9.62
CA GLU A 156 -14.32 -9.51 -9.71
C GLU A 156 -14.46 -8.63 -8.48
N TRP A 157 -14.32 -9.24 -7.30
CA TRP A 157 -14.33 -8.52 -6.04
C TRP A 157 -13.21 -7.47 -5.96
N ALA A 158 -11.96 -7.83 -6.30
CA ALA A 158 -10.81 -6.94 -6.22
C ALA A 158 -10.95 -5.73 -7.17
N LEU A 159 -11.51 -5.92 -8.36
CA LEU A 159 -11.78 -4.84 -9.31
C LEU A 159 -12.83 -3.84 -8.80
N ASP A 160 -13.88 -4.29 -8.10
CA ASP A 160 -14.84 -3.40 -7.46
C ASP A 160 -14.25 -2.74 -6.20
N ALA A 161 -13.61 -3.53 -5.34
CA ALA A 161 -13.07 -3.08 -4.07
C ALA A 161 -11.98 -2.02 -4.23
N ARG A 162 -11.08 -2.14 -5.23
CA ARG A 162 -10.04 -1.13 -5.47
C ARG A 162 -10.61 0.27 -5.71
N ASP A 163 -11.76 0.37 -6.38
CA ASP A 163 -12.40 1.66 -6.66
C ASP A 163 -13.06 2.27 -5.40
N ARG A 164 -13.32 1.44 -4.40
CA ARG A 164 -13.90 1.82 -3.10
C ARG A 164 -12.86 1.98 -2.00
N THR A 165 -11.63 1.54 -2.24
CA THR A 165 -10.52 1.69 -1.29
C THR A 165 -10.06 3.14 -1.27
N ASN A 166 -10.28 3.83 -0.17
CA ASN A 166 -9.93 5.23 0.03
C ASN A 166 -8.65 5.34 0.86
N GLY A 167 -7.66 6.11 0.38
CA GLY A 167 -6.42 6.39 1.08
C GLY A 167 -6.18 7.90 1.13
N TYR A 168 -6.08 8.47 2.33
CA TYR A 168 -5.80 9.89 2.56
C TYR A 168 -4.62 10.03 3.50
N PHE A 169 -3.77 11.01 3.24
CA PHE A 169 -2.59 11.21 4.05
C PHE A 169 -2.19 12.68 4.12
N THR A 170 -1.43 13.01 5.17
CA THR A 170 -0.84 14.33 5.38
C THR A 170 0.67 14.20 5.56
N LEU A 171 1.41 15.19 5.10
CA LEU A 171 2.86 15.24 5.13
C LEU A 171 3.36 16.45 5.91
N GLU A 172 4.61 16.42 6.32
CA GLU A 172 5.28 17.62 6.84
C GLU A 172 5.67 18.57 5.72
N SER A 173 6.11 18.03 4.59
CA SER A 173 6.41 18.79 3.38
C SER A 173 6.21 17.94 2.14
N LEU A 174 6.17 18.58 0.96
CA LEU A 174 6.11 17.90 -0.34
C LEU A 174 7.51 17.59 -0.91
N GLU A 175 8.57 17.91 -0.19
CA GLU A 175 9.94 17.83 -0.70
C GLU A 175 10.33 16.42 -1.12
N HIS A 176 10.04 15.41 -0.29
CA HIS A 176 10.33 14.01 -0.57
C HIS A 176 9.58 13.52 -1.82
N LEU A 177 8.30 13.85 -1.96
CA LEU A 177 7.50 13.51 -3.16
C LEU A 177 8.04 14.18 -4.42
N ARG A 178 8.47 15.44 -4.33
CA ARG A 178 9.07 16.18 -5.46
C ARG A 178 10.40 15.56 -5.88
N ARG A 179 11.27 15.28 -4.91
CA ARG A 179 12.56 14.63 -5.15
C ARG A 179 12.38 13.25 -5.78
N GLY A 180 11.42 12.49 -5.29
CA GLY A 180 11.06 11.16 -5.80
C GLY A 180 10.35 11.17 -7.15
N GLY A 181 9.88 12.32 -7.64
CA GLY A 181 9.15 12.42 -8.91
C GLY A 181 7.76 11.76 -8.92
N ARG A 182 7.15 11.50 -7.75
CA ARG A 182 5.82 10.87 -7.61
C ARG A 182 4.70 11.88 -7.40
N ILE A 183 5.02 13.15 -7.46
CA ILE A 183 4.03 14.22 -7.48
C ILE A 183 4.03 14.88 -8.85
N SER A 184 2.85 15.03 -9.46
CA SER A 184 2.73 15.74 -10.75
C SER A 184 2.92 17.25 -10.56
N ASP A 185 3.37 17.96 -11.60
CA ASP A 185 3.57 19.41 -11.60
C ASP A 185 2.31 20.22 -11.24
N ALA A 186 1.13 19.63 -11.38
CA ALA A 186 -0.13 20.23 -10.96
C ALA A 186 -0.23 20.46 -9.43
N VAL A 187 0.63 19.83 -8.65
CA VAL A 187 0.80 20.07 -7.20
C VAL A 187 2.03 20.97 -6.96
N ALA A 188 2.30 21.90 -7.86
CA ALA A 188 3.20 23.02 -7.59
C ALA A 188 2.57 23.93 -6.53
N PHE A 189 2.33 23.41 -5.33
CA PHE A 189 2.04 24.22 -4.16
C PHE A 189 3.34 24.94 -3.79
N ALA A 190 3.52 26.07 -4.49
CA ALA A 190 4.63 26.98 -4.27
C ALA A 190 4.44 27.64 -2.90
N GLY A 191 5.33 27.36 -2.02
CA GLY A 191 5.50 28.09 -0.79
C GLY A 191 5.54 27.18 0.41
N ALA A 192 6.72 26.96 0.93
CA ALA A 192 6.91 26.47 2.28
C ALA A 192 6.33 27.51 3.26
N MET A 193 5.01 27.50 3.45
CA MET A 193 4.40 28.24 4.53
C MET A 193 4.68 27.46 5.81
N LEU A 194 5.23 28.13 6.80
CA LEU A 194 5.54 27.56 8.09
C LEU A 194 4.30 26.85 8.69
N ASP A 195 4.49 25.59 9.08
CA ASP A 195 3.47 24.74 9.73
C ASP A 195 2.21 24.42 8.89
N VAL A 196 2.28 24.55 7.56
CA VAL A 196 1.20 24.10 6.67
C VAL A 196 1.46 22.67 6.21
N ARG A 197 0.52 21.78 6.52
CA ARG A 197 0.57 20.36 6.17
C ARG A 197 -0.37 20.07 5.00
N PRO A 198 0.14 19.61 3.85
CA PRO A 198 -0.71 19.22 2.74
C PRO A 198 -1.50 17.95 3.09
N VAL A 199 -2.72 17.89 2.58
CA VAL A 199 -3.57 16.70 2.60
C VAL A 199 -3.70 16.19 1.17
N LEU A 200 -3.35 14.94 0.96
CA LEU A 200 -3.37 14.27 -0.33
C LEU A 200 -4.23 13.01 -0.26
N ARG A 201 -4.61 12.52 -1.42
CA ARG A 201 -5.21 11.19 -1.60
C ARG A 201 -4.63 10.51 -2.83
N ILE A 202 -4.89 9.23 -2.95
CA ILE A 202 -4.73 8.49 -4.21
C ILE A 202 -6.08 8.52 -4.93
N ASP A 203 -6.11 8.97 -6.18
CA ASP A 203 -7.34 9.01 -6.98
C ASP A 203 -7.65 7.68 -7.67
N GLY A 204 -8.77 7.59 -8.39
CA GLY A 204 -9.19 6.38 -9.09
C GLY A 204 -8.26 5.92 -10.21
N SER A 205 -7.32 6.78 -10.64
CA SER A 205 -6.25 6.44 -11.60
C SER A 205 -4.93 6.05 -10.92
N GLY A 206 -4.91 5.92 -9.60
CA GLY A 206 -3.73 5.54 -8.83
C GLY A 206 -2.71 6.66 -8.64
N ARG A 207 -3.05 7.92 -8.95
CA ARG A 207 -2.16 9.09 -8.84
C ARG A 207 -2.37 9.83 -7.53
N LEU A 208 -1.29 10.45 -7.06
CA LEU A 208 -1.35 11.33 -5.91
C LEU A 208 -1.96 12.67 -6.31
N VAL A 209 -3.02 13.08 -5.62
CA VAL A 209 -3.69 14.35 -5.84
C VAL A 209 -3.81 15.15 -4.55
N PHE A 210 -3.58 16.44 -4.65
CA PHE A 210 -3.78 17.37 -3.55
C PHE A 210 -5.28 17.64 -3.35
N VAL A 211 -5.76 17.54 -2.11
CA VAL A 211 -7.17 17.75 -1.78
C VAL A 211 -7.38 18.87 -0.76
N GLY A 212 -6.31 19.34 -0.14
CA GLY A 212 -6.39 20.42 0.81
C GLY A 212 -5.14 20.58 1.65
N GLN A 213 -5.24 21.46 2.63
CA GLN A 213 -4.15 21.70 3.57
C GLN A 213 -4.71 22.04 4.95
N ALA A 214 -3.91 21.76 5.97
CA ALA A 214 -4.24 22.10 7.34
C ALA A 214 -3.04 22.78 8.02
N ARG A 215 -3.30 23.68 8.96
CA ARG A 215 -2.23 24.31 9.72
C ARG A 215 -2.03 23.57 11.04
N GLY A 216 -0.85 23.01 11.19
CA GLY A 216 -0.45 22.24 12.37
C GLY A 216 -0.97 20.79 12.39
N ARG A 217 -0.33 19.96 13.19
CA ARG A 217 -0.57 18.52 13.29
C ARG A 217 -2.01 18.18 13.67
N ARG A 218 -2.53 18.83 14.71
CA ARG A 218 -3.89 18.57 15.21
C ARG A 218 -4.97 18.81 14.16
N LYS A 219 -4.81 19.87 13.34
CA LYS A 219 -5.80 20.17 12.30
C LYS A 219 -5.68 19.22 11.12
N SER A 220 -4.45 18.74 10.79
CA SER A 220 -4.27 17.76 9.73
C SER A 220 -4.84 16.39 10.11
N MET A 221 -4.69 15.94 11.36
CA MET A 221 -5.38 14.73 11.86
C MET A 221 -6.91 14.89 11.78
N LYS A 222 -7.43 16.05 12.22
CA LYS A 222 -8.87 16.32 12.14
C LYS A 222 -9.39 16.24 10.70
N ALA A 223 -8.64 16.77 9.73
CA ALA A 223 -9.01 16.69 8.31
C ALA A 223 -9.06 15.23 7.82
N LEU A 224 -8.15 14.34 8.26
CA LEU A 224 -8.21 12.91 7.94
C LEU A 224 -9.48 12.25 8.51
N VAL A 225 -9.81 12.54 9.77
CA VAL A 225 -11.03 12.02 10.43
C VAL A 225 -12.30 12.54 9.73
N GLU A 226 -12.36 13.82 9.40
CA GLU A 226 -13.51 14.43 8.71
C GLU A 226 -13.69 13.82 7.30
N THR A 227 -12.58 13.53 6.61
CA THR A 227 -12.64 12.85 5.30
C THR A 227 -13.16 11.42 5.46
N ALA A 228 -12.67 10.68 6.45
CA ALA A 228 -13.18 9.34 6.73
C ALA A 228 -14.68 9.37 7.08
N ALA A 229 -15.12 10.33 7.90
CA ALA A 229 -16.53 10.52 8.25
C ALA A 229 -17.45 10.77 7.05
N GLN A 230 -16.93 11.45 6.03
CA GLN A 230 -17.70 11.79 4.83
C GLN A 230 -17.75 10.65 3.80
N ARG A 231 -16.77 9.75 3.81
CA ARG A 231 -16.59 8.79 2.72
C ARG A 231 -16.64 7.34 3.13
N ALA A 232 -16.39 7.00 4.41
CA ALA A 232 -16.45 5.62 4.87
C ALA A 232 -17.89 5.10 4.81
N GLU A 233 -18.07 3.88 4.31
CA GLU A 233 -19.34 3.18 4.27
C GLU A 233 -19.35 2.09 5.34
N ALA A 234 -20.38 2.04 6.17
CA ALA A 234 -20.56 1.05 7.22
C ALA A 234 -19.31 0.83 8.11
N PRO A 235 -18.76 1.86 8.76
CA PRO A 235 -17.50 1.76 9.50
C PRO A 235 -17.51 0.67 10.57
N GLY A 236 -18.63 0.44 11.25
CA GLY A 236 -18.77 -0.64 12.24
C GLY A 236 -18.64 -2.07 11.68
N GLY A 237 -18.65 -2.24 10.37
CA GLY A 237 -18.47 -3.52 9.69
C GLY A 237 -17.05 -3.76 9.15
N GLN A 238 -16.17 -2.77 9.20
CA GLN A 238 -14.85 -2.84 8.57
C GLN A 238 -13.71 -2.50 9.51
N THR A 239 -12.50 -2.94 9.16
CA THR A 239 -11.24 -2.53 9.75
C THR A 239 -10.69 -1.34 8.94
N ALA A 240 -10.37 -0.23 9.61
CA ALA A 240 -9.60 0.85 9.01
C ALA A 240 -8.11 0.66 9.29
N PHE A 241 -7.28 1.34 8.50
CA PHE A 241 -5.83 1.29 8.65
C PHE A 241 -5.28 2.70 8.86
N VAL A 242 -4.35 2.82 9.79
CA VAL A 242 -3.59 4.04 10.05
C VAL A 242 -2.11 3.74 9.84
N ALA A 243 -1.41 4.58 9.06
CA ALA A 243 0.02 4.46 8.92
C ALA A 243 0.74 5.75 9.28
N HIS A 244 2.00 5.61 9.69
CA HIS A 244 2.84 6.74 10.05
C HIS A 244 4.28 6.57 9.59
N GLY A 245 4.95 7.69 9.32
CA GLY A 245 6.40 7.75 9.16
C GLY A 245 7.02 8.29 10.45
N ALA A 246 7.51 7.42 11.33
CA ALA A 246 8.14 7.78 12.61
C ALA A 246 7.31 8.77 13.48
N SER A 247 5.99 8.54 13.60
CA SER A 247 5.02 9.38 14.32
C SER A 247 3.98 8.54 15.08
N ALA A 248 4.44 7.55 15.85
CA ALA A 248 3.59 6.55 16.49
C ALA A 248 2.52 7.16 17.41
N GLU A 249 2.87 8.16 18.23
CA GLU A 249 1.92 8.81 19.17
C GLU A 249 0.75 9.48 18.44
N ASP A 250 1.03 10.12 17.30
CA ASP A 250 0.00 10.72 16.46
C ASP A 250 -0.88 9.67 15.78
N ALA A 251 -0.29 8.54 15.38
CA ALA A 251 -1.04 7.43 14.80
C ALA A 251 -2.00 6.80 15.81
N GLU A 252 -1.57 6.57 17.04
CA GLU A 252 -2.45 6.10 18.12
C GLU A 252 -3.56 7.11 18.46
N SER A 253 -3.23 8.41 18.44
CA SER A 253 -4.24 9.47 18.60
C SER A 253 -5.27 9.46 17.46
N LEU A 254 -4.83 9.24 16.21
CA LEU A 254 -5.72 9.11 15.06
C LEU A 254 -6.59 7.86 15.18
N LYS A 255 -6.02 6.71 15.55
CA LYS A 255 -6.74 5.47 15.82
C LYS A 255 -7.87 5.68 16.82
N ALA A 256 -7.57 6.30 17.96
CA ALA A 256 -8.58 6.59 18.99
C ALA A 256 -9.73 7.44 18.43
N LEU A 257 -9.42 8.48 17.64
CA LEU A 257 -10.43 9.32 17.01
C LEU A 257 -11.32 8.57 16.01
N LEU A 258 -10.76 7.62 15.25
CA LEU A 258 -11.52 6.79 14.30
C LEU A 258 -12.46 5.83 15.03
N LEU A 259 -11.99 5.18 16.09
CA LEU A 259 -12.80 4.30 16.90
C LEU A 259 -13.92 5.06 17.62
N ASP A 260 -13.58 6.13 18.33
CA ASP A 260 -14.52 6.85 19.20
C ASP A 260 -15.56 7.65 18.43
N ARG A 261 -15.16 8.27 17.31
CA ARG A 261 -16.05 9.19 16.57
C ARG A 261 -16.78 8.54 15.41
N LEU A 262 -16.18 7.54 14.76
CA LEU A 262 -16.72 6.95 13.54
C LEU A 262 -17.19 5.50 13.77
N GLY A 263 -16.80 4.90 14.90
CA GLY A 263 -17.23 3.56 15.25
C GLY A 263 -16.72 2.48 14.31
N PHE A 264 -15.50 2.63 13.77
CA PHE A 264 -14.87 1.53 13.04
C PHE A 264 -14.79 0.29 13.92
N ARG A 265 -15.00 -0.90 13.35
CA ARG A 265 -14.92 -2.17 14.08
C ARG A 265 -13.54 -2.36 14.71
N ASP A 266 -12.51 -2.01 13.97
CA ASP A 266 -11.12 -2.08 14.39
C ASP A 266 -10.28 -1.09 13.60
N VAL A 267 -9.08 -0.76 14.11
CA VAL A 267 -8.09 0.09 13.45
C VAL A 267 -6.71 -0.50 13.64
N VAL A 268 -6.11 -0.98 12.56
CA VAL A 268 -4.72 -1.44 12.50
C VAL A 268 -3.79 -0.24 12.34
N VAL A 269 -2.76 -0.15 13.19
CA VAL A 269 -1.70 0.86 13.07
C VAL A 269 -0.42 0.20 12.59
N THR A 270 0.28 0.85 11.65
CA THR A 270 1.55 0.38 11.11
C THR A 270 2.53 1.53 10.89
N GLU A 271 3.81 1.23 10.90
CA GLU A 271 4.85 2.15 10.45
C GLU A 271 5.17 1.89 8.98
N ILE A 272 5.29 2.97 8.20
CA ILE A 272 5.55 2.90 6.76
C ILE A 272 6.99 2.45 6.51
N GLY A 273 7.13 1.49 5.60
CA GLY A 273 8.42 0.96 5.18
C GLY A 273 9.30 1.95 4.41
N PRO A 274 10.59 1.59 4.23
CA PRO A 274 11.58 2.47 3.60
C PRO A 274 11.24 2.90 2.17
N VAL A 275 10.59 2.05 1.38
CA VAL A 275 10.25 2.40 -0.03
C VAL A 275 9.23 3.53 -0.07
N ILE A 276 8.11 3.40 0.62
CA ILE A 276 7.12 4.50 0.72
C ILE A 276 7.73 5.68 1.48
N GLY A 277 8.44 5.42 2.60
CA GLY A 277 9.10 6.42 3.42
C GLY A 277 10.08 7.33 2.66
N SER A 278 10.79 6.79 1.64
CA SER A 278 11.69 7.55 0.77
C SER A 278 10.97 8.67 0.01
N HIS A 279 9.69 8.48 -0.30
CA HIS A 279 8.88 9.42 -1.07
C HIS A 279 8.02 10.35 -0.20
N VAL A 280 7.61 9.91 0.99
CA VAL A 280 6.72 10.71 1.85
C VAL A 280 7.45 11.38 3.01
N GLY A 281 8.58 10.83 3.44
CA GLY A 281 9.40 11.33 4.53
C GLY A 281 8.82 11.08 5.92
N PRO A 282 9.57 11.46 6.97
CA PRO A 282 9.11 11.38 8.35
C PRO A 282 7.93 12.32 8.60
N GLY A 283 7.15 12.04 9.64
CA GLY A 283 5.98 12.85 10.02
C GLY A 283 4.74 12.63 9.15
N MET A 284 4.79 11.73 8.17
CA MET A 284 3.61 11.31 7.41
C MET A 284 2.60 10.63 8.33
N LEU A 285 1.31 10.87 8.07
CA LEU A 285 0.20 10.20 8.72
C LEU A 285 -0.89 9.92 7.70
N ALA A 286 -1.39 8.69 7.66
CA ALA A 286 -2.39 8.24 6.70
C ALA A 286 -3.55 7.49 7.35
N VAL A 287 -4.67 7.45 6.65
CA VAL A 287 -5.82 6.58 6.94
C VAL A 287 -6.29 5.92 5.65
N ALA A 288 -6.61 4.64 5.72
CA ALA A 288 -7.26 3.92 4.63
C ALA A 288 -8.50 3.17 5.14
N PHE A 289 -9.52 3.09 4.29
CA PHE A 289 -10.82 2.46 4.59
C PHE A 289 -11.59 2.18 3.30
N SER A 290 -12.59 1.30 3.38
CA SER A 290 -13.57 1.09 2.31
C SER A 290 -14.69 2.14 2.38
N GLY A 291 -15.09 2.68 1.23
CA GLY A 291 -16.11 3.73 1.21
C GLY A 291 -16.60 4.08 -0.20
N ALA A 292 -17.09 5.29 -0.35
CA ALA A 292 -17.57 5.79 -1.63
C ALA A 292 -16.49 5.68 -2.72
N ARG A 293 -16.87 5.36 -3.95
CA ARG A 293 -15.95 5.25 -5.09
C ARG A 293 -15.08 6.50 -5.25
N ARG A 294 -13.82 6.29 -5.58
CA ARG A 294 -12.78 7.34 -5.72
C ARG A 294 -12.94 8.14 -7.00
#